data_b1b48e101a5e0ea53c043b719ba95041
#
_entry.id   b1b48e101a5e0ea53c043b719ba95041
#
_cell.length_a   1.000
_cell.length_b   1.000
_cell.length_c   1.000
_cell.angle_alpha   90.00
_cell.angle_beta   90.00
_cell.angle_gamma   90.00
#
_symmetry.space_group_name_H-M   'P 1'
#
loop_
_entity.id
_entity.type
_entity.pdbx_description
1 polymer ?
#
loop_
_entity_poly.entity_id
_entity_poly.type
_entity_poly.pdbx_seq_one_letter_code
_entity_poly.pdbx_strand_id
1 'polypeptide(L)' 'MTRELPTKRVEVSFVGVPPARQIERASGVSEVEVDGPILRCLVCGSFQPFLEALRGHEVVSLSTSPVAARTEATTTGDSE' A
#
# COMPACT_ATOMS: atom_id res chain seq x y z
N MET A 1 3.95 4.27 -26.18
CA MET A 1 4.62 3.78 -25.16
C MET A 1 3.90 3.94 -23.87
N THR A 2 3.79 2.95 -23.23
CA THR A 2 3.07 2.94 -21.98
C THR A 2 4.01 3.17 -20.85
N ARG A 3 3.60 4.05 -19.96
CA ARG A 3 4.40 4.24 -18.83
C ARG A 3 3.64 3.73 -17.66
N GLU A 4 4.14 2.81 -16.98
CA GLU A 4 3.48 2.28 -15.82
C GLU A 4 4.09 2.85 -14.58
N LEU A 5 3.23 3.35 -13.70
CA LEU A 5 3.69 3.82 -12.43
C LEU A 5 3.95 2.63 -11.52
N PRO A 6 5.00 2.69 -10.72
CA PRO A 6 5.26 1.61 -9.78
C PRO A 6 4.13 1.53 -8.76
N THR A 7 3.69 0.34 -8.50
CA THR A 7 2.66 0.09 -7.51
C THR A 7 3.25 -0.80 -6.43
N LYS A 8 3.01 -0.44 -5.20
CA LYS A 8 3.52 -1.19 -4.08
C LYS A 8 2.41 -1.54 -3.13
N ARG A 9 2.52 -2.71 -2.56
CA ARG A 9 1.61 -3.12 -1.50
C ARG A 9 2.18 -2.65 -0.19
N VAL A 10 1.35 -2.01 0.60
CA VAL A 10 1.80 -1.42 1.84
C VAL A 10 1.00 -1.99 2.98
N GLU A 11 1.69 -2.35 4.04
CA GLU A 11 1.05 -2.85 5.24
C GLU A 11 1.56 -2.01 6.40
N VAL A 12 0.64 -1.38 7.11
CA VAL A 12 1.00 -0.50 8.21
C VAL A 12 0.30 -0.95 9.46
N SER A 13 1.06 -1.09 10.56
CA SER A 13 0.48 -1.40 11.86
C SER A 13 0.39 -0.14 12.67
N PHE A 14 -0.76 0.10 13.26
CA PHE A 14 -1.00 1.29 14.06
C PHE A 14 -1.17 0.92 15.53
N VAL A 15 -1.00 1.92 16.38
CA VAL A 15 -1.23 1.69 17.80
C VAL A 15 -2.72 1.51 18.07
N GLY A 16 -3.55 2.22 17.36
CA GLY A 16 -4.99 2.10 17.57
C GLY A 16 -5.68 1.82 16.28
N VAL A 17 -6.82 2.44 16.11
CA VAL A 17 -7.62 2.24 14.90
C VAL A 17 -6.94 2.96 13.75
N PRO A 18 -6.70 2.27 12.63
CA PRO A 18 -6.09 2.93 11.48
C PRO A 18 -7.00 4.00 10.90
N PRO A 19 -6.42 5.12 10.42
CA PRO A 19 -7.22 6.19 9.83
C PRO A 19 -7.54 5.88 8.37
N ALA A 20 -8.38 4.88 8.16
CA ALA A 20 -8.62 4.37 6.81
C ALA A 20 -9.16 5.43 5.87
N ARG A 21 -10.10 6.22 6.35
CA ARG A 21 -10.71 7.21 5.47
C ARG A 21 -9.72 8.26 5.02
N GLN A 22 -8.86 8.65 5.92
CA GLN A 22 -7.86 9.64 5.61
C GLN A 22 -6.88 9.09 4.58
N ILE A 23 -6.52 7.84 4.73
CA ILE A 23 -5.58 7.21 3.83
C ILE A 23 -6.22 6.97 2.47
N GLU A 24 -7.50 6.62 2.45
CA GLU A 24 -8.19 6.42 1.18
C GLU A 24 -8.18 7.67 0.32
N ARG A 25 -8.15 8.82 0.95
CA ARG A 25 -8.18 10.07 0.22
C ARG A 25 -6.84 10.47 -0.36
N ALA A 26 -5.79 9.81 0.07
CA ALA A 26 -4.47 10.15 -0.44
C ALA A 26 -4.36 9.76 -1.90
N SER A 27 -3.71 10.62 -2.68
CA SER A 27 -3.54 10.35 -4.10
C SER A 27 -2.72 9.09 -4.31
N GLY A 28 -3.14 8.27 -5.23
CA GLY A 28 -2.41 7.06 -5.57
C GLY A 28 -2.70 5.87 -4.69
N VAL A 29 -3.51 6.05 -3.66
CA VAL A 29 -3.84 4.96 -2.74
C VAL A 29 -5.13 4.30 -3.20
N SER A 30 -5.12 2.97 -3.20
CA SER A 30 -6.30 2.21 -3.59
C SER A 30 -6.36 0.93 -2.78
N GLU A 31 -7.50 0.25 -2.85
CA GLU A 31 -7.70 -1.05 -2.23
C GLU A 31 -7.33 -1.06 -0.75
N VAL A 32 -7.90 -0.12 -0.03
CA VAL A 32 -7.61 0.01 1.39
C VAL A 32 -8.41 -1.03 2.16
N GLU A 33 -7.72 -1.80 2.98
CA GLU A 33 -8.34 -2.81 3.83
C GLU A 33 -7.81 -2.65 5.24
N VAL A 34 -8.70 -2.85 6.20
CA VAL A 34 -8.32 -2.73 7.59
C VAL A 34 -8.60 -4.04 8.29
N ASP A 35 -7.62 -4.50 9.05
CA ASP A 35 -7.75 -5.74 9.81
C ASP A 35 -7.20 -5.46 11.20
N GLY A 36 -8.09 -5.06 12.12
CA GLY A 36 -7.65 -4.68 13.44
C GLY A 36 -6.77 -3.45 13.38
N PRO A 37 -5.58 -3.49 13.98
CA PRO A 37 -4.67 -2.34 13.93
C PRO A 37 -3.87 -2.27 12.64
N ILE A 38 -4.08 -3.21 11.73
CA ILE A 38 -3.29 -3.29 10.51
C ILE A 38 -4.10 -2.76 9.34
N LEU A 39 -3.47 -1.93 8.54
CA LEU A 39 -4.08 -1.40 7.33
C LEU A 39 -3.24 -1.82 6.14
N ARG A 40 -3.89 -2.32 5.11
CA ARG A 40 -3.23 -2.72 3.87
C ARG A 40 -3.81 -1.93 2.73
N CYS A 41 -2.95 -1.53 1.81
CA CYS A 41 -3.41 -0.81 0.65
C CYS A 41 -2.38 -0.91 -0.46
N LEU A 42 -2.75 -0.39 -1.61
CA LEU A 42 -1.84 -0.27 -2.74
C LEU A 42 -1.54 1.20 -2.94
N VAL A 43 -0.27 1.50 -3.16
CA VAL A 43 0.16 2.86 -3.44
C VAL A 43 0.82 2.87 -4.81
N CYS A 44 0.28 3.70 -5.69
CA CYS A 44 0.76 3.82 -7.04
C CYS A 44 1.47 5.16 -7.20
N GLY A 45 2.70 5.12 -7.65
CA GLY A 45 3.47 6.34 -7.85
C GLY A 45 4.15 6.80 -6.58
N SER A 46 4.03 8.07 -6.29
CA SER A 46 4.72 8.66 -5.16
C SER A 46 4.12 8.26 -3.83
N PHE A 47 4.97 8.01 -2.86
CA PHE A 47 4.54 7.69 -1.51
C PHE A 47 4.19 8.94 -0.70
N GLN A 48 4.51 10.11 -1.23
CA GLN A 48 4.37 11.33 -0.46
C GLN A 48 2.95 11.54 0.08
N PRO A 49 1.90 11.45 -0.77
CA PRO A 49 0.56 11.66 -0.23
C PRO A 49 0.18 10.63 0.81
N PHE A 50 0.65 9.39 0.64
CA PHE A 50 0.36 8.34 1.60
C PHE A 50 1.04 8.64 2.94
N LEU A 51 2.30 9.03 2.89
CA LEU A 51 3.03 9.32 4.11
C LEU A 51 2.44 10.52 4.83
N GLU A 52 1.97 11.49 4.08
CA GLU A 52 1.34 12.64 4.70
C GLU A 52 0.04 12.28 5.38
N ALA A 53 -0.66 11.29 4.86
CA ALA A 53 -1.89 10.85 5.48
C ALA A 53 -1.62 10.16 6.81
N LEU A 54 -0.40 9.70 7.04
CA LEU A 54 -0.05 9.06 8.30
C LEU A 54 0.36 10.05 9.38
N ARG A 55 0.51 11.29 9.02
CA ARG A 55 0.99 12.27 9.99
C ARG A 55 0.01 12.41 11.13
N GLY A 56 0.55 12.50 12.34
CA GLY A 56 -0.29 12.61 13.51
C GLY A 56 -0.79 11.30 14.06
N HIS A 57 -0.45 10.20 13.40
CA HIS A 57 -0.87 8.89 13.86
C HIS A 57 0.34 8.08 14.27
N GLU A 58 0.19 7.29 15.30
CA GLU A 58 1.29 6.47 15.77
C GLU A 58 1.36 5.19 14.96
N VAL A 59 2.46 5.00 14.29
CA VAL A 59 2.69 3.83 13.45
C VAL A 59 3.71 2.94 14.14
N VAL A 60 3.35 1.68 14.29
CA VAL A 60 4.25 0.70 14.90
C VAL A 60 5.23 0.19 13.88
N SER A 61 4.74 -0.14 12.70
CA SER A 61 5.61 -0.66 11.65
C SER A 61 4.99 -0.37 10.30
N LEU A 62 5.84 -0.36 9.29
CA LEU A 62 5.41 -0.13 7.92
C LEU A 62 6.23 -1.02 7.03
N SER A 63 5.56 -1.82 6.22
CA SER A 63 6.21 -2.71 5.27
C SER A 63 5.71 -2.40 3.89
N THR A 64 6.61 -2.46 2.92
CA THR A 64 6.22 -2.30 1.53
C THR A 64 6.81 -3.43 0.72
N SER A 65 6.10 -3.81 -0.32
CA SER A 65 6.63 -4.79 -1.25
C SER A 65 6.10 -4.45 -2.63
N PRO A 66 6.91 -4.67 -3.67
CA PRO A 66 6.44 -4.39 -5.02
C PRO A 66 5.32 -5.35 -5.38
N VAL A 67 4.35 -4.84 -6.12
CA VAL A 67 3.30 -5.68 -6.66
C VAL A 67 3.80 -6.19 -7.98
N ALA A 68 3.90 -7.52 -8.08
CA ALA A 68 4.31 -8.09 -9.34
C ALA A 68 3.19 -7.85 -10.32
N ALA A 69 3.51 -7.37 -11.36
CA ALA A 69 2.51 -7.06 -12.31
C ALA A 69 1.87 -8.32 -12.78
N ARG A 70 1.64 -8.62 -12.81
CA ARG A 70 1.22 -9.36 -13.29
C ARG A 70 1.55 -10.38 -13.72
N THR A 71 1.92 -10.36 -13.81
CA THR A 71 2.23 -11.10 -13.99
C THR A 71 2.48 -11.88 -14.15
N GLU A 72 2.76 -11.96 -14.17
CA GLU A 72 3.11 -12.59 -14.30
C GLU A 72 3.25 -13.42 -14.05
N ALA A 73 3.32 -13.59 -14.07
CA ALA A 73 3.52 -14.36 -13.80
C ALA A 73 3.57 -15.14 -13.60
N THR A 74 3.56 -15.20 -13.77
CA THR A 74 3.76 -15.94 -13.65
C THR A 74 4.04 -16.71 -13.52
N THR A 75 4.21 -16.81 -13.55
CA THR A 75 4.66 -17.52 -13.45
C THR A 75 5.01 -18.14 -13.20
N THR A 76 5.12 -18.21 -13.13
CA THR A 76 5.59 -18.83 -12.86
C THR A 76 5.87 -19.49 -12.53
N GLY A 77 5.87 -19.47 -12.48
CA GLY A 77 6.29 -20.16 -12.15
C GLY A 77 6.39 -20.79 -11.79
N ASP A 78 6.39 -20.87 -11.96
CA ASP A 78 6.66 -21.56 -11.73
C ASP A 78 6.94 -22.14 -11.49
N SER A 79 7.03 -22.13 -11.46
CA SER A 79 7.44 -22.71 -11.32
C SER A 79 7.85 -23.29 -11.12
N GLU A 80 7.94 -23.38 -11.10
CA GLU A 80 8.51 -23.96 -11.00
C GLU A 80 8.87 -24.35 -10.99
#